data_3f67fd95aa70aac62f95ad6a65e20a57
#
_entry.id   3f67fd95aa70aac62f95ad6a65e20a57
#
_cell.length_a   1.000
_cell.length_b   1.000
_cell.length_c   1.000
_cell.angle_alpha   90.00
_cell.angle_beta   90.00
_cell.angle_gamma   90.00
#
_symmetry.space_group_name_H-M   'P 1'
#
loop_
_entity.id
_entity.type
_entity.pdbx_description
1 polymer ?
#
loop_
_entity_poly.entity_id
_entity_poly.type
_entity_poly.pdbx_seq_one_letter_code
_entity_poly.pdbx_strand_id
1 'polypeptide(L)'
;MQSCTINVCPQNKCPLLIDVLFFYVCSVDHEVAGKDVVFLLDGSDNTRNGFAAMRDFVQRMVEELNVGENNDRVSVVQYGRDAEAHFYLNTYTTKDDILNTVRGLRHRGGRPLNTGSALKYVRDNVFTAASGSRRQEGIPQLLIVLSGGRSSDNVDIPASALKDNGVLILGIGTRNSSTEVQRIASDPSYAQSVSDFSDLPNVQHPFASSLSHVVVGVKPMTPTVRGKTLLLISTQIMLYLLVPSCT
;
A
#
# COMPACT_ATOMS: atom_id res chain seq x y z
N MET A 1 -0.91 -14.56 22.85
CA MET A 1 -0.22 -14.50 24.15
C MET A 1 1.06 -15.30 24.03
N GLN A 2 2.17 -14.69 23.66
CA GLN A 2 3.48 -15.31 23.70
C GLN A 2 4.18 -14.84 24.96
N SER A 3 4.51 -15.78 25.81
CA SER A 3 5.17 -15.59 27.09
C SER A 3 6.64 -15.22 26.88
N CYS A 4 7.07 -14.03 27.30
CA CYS A 4 8.46 -13.70 27.51
C CYS A 4 8.99 -14.47 28.71
N THR A 5 9.83 -15.47 28.47
CA THR A 5 10.60 -16.15 29.53
C THR A 5 11.81 -15.30 29.86
N ILE A 6 11.80 -14.71 31.06
CA ILE A 6 12.97 -14.04 31.63
C ILE A 6 13.92 -15.11 32.14
N ASN A 7 15.02 -15.35 31.46
CA ASN A 7 16.11 -16.13 32.00
C ASN A 7 16.89 -15.28 33.02
N VAL A 8 16.68 -15.59 34.31
CA VAL A 8 17.44 -15.00 35.43
C VAL A 8 18.87 -15.56 35.40
N CYS A 9 19.84 -14.70 35.23
CA CYS A 9 21.25 -15.04 35.30
C CYS A 9 21.64 -15.49 36.75
N PRO A 10 22.32 -16.64 36.95
CA PRO A 10 22.78 -17.06 38.26
C PRO A 10 23.93 -16.17 38.73
N GLN A 11 23.93 -15.91 40.00
CA GLN A 11 24.82 -15.03 40.75
C GLN A 11 26.32 -15.31 40.50
N ASN A 12 27.10 -14.21 40.41
CA ASN A 12 28.55 -14.08 40.55
C ASN A 12 29.40 -14.06 39.28
N LYS A 13 29.04 -13.30 38.24
CA LYS A 13 30.02 -12.65 37.34
C LYS A 13 29.32 -11.61 36.49
N CYS A 14 29.32 -10.35 36.88
CA CYS A 14 28.99 -9.24 35.98
C CYS A 14 30.22 -8.92 35.12
N PRO A 15 30.19 -9.14 33.82
CA PRO A 15 31.09 -8.45 32.92
C PRO A 15 30.52 -7.06 32.62
N LEU A 16 31.41 -6.14 32.54
CA LEU A 16 31.35 -4.73 32.21
C LEU A 16 30.07 -4.24 31.49
N LEU A 17 29.60 -3.07 31.91
CA LEU A 17 28.45 -2.25 31.48
C LEU A 17 28.21 -2.12 29.98
N ILE A 18 29.00 -2.71 29.12
CA ILE A 18 28.85 -2.67 27.65
C ILE A 18 27.84 -3.71 27.16
N ASP A 19 27.65 -4.81 27.86
CA ASP A 19 26.71 -5.89 27.43
C ASP A 19 25.23 -5.58 27.74
N VAL A 20 24.95 -4.67 28.68
CA VAL A 20 23.56 -4.33 29.03
C VAL A 20 22.88 -3.44 27.97
N LEU A 21 23.64 -2.69 27.19
CA LEU A 21 23.10 -1.88 26.08
C LEU A 21 22.82 -2.69 24.81
N PHE A 22 23.43 -3.87 24.69
CA PHE A 22 23.23 -4.73 23.52
C PHE A 22 21.95 -5.59 23.59
N PHE A 23 21.39 -5.77 24.78
CA PHE A 23 20.17 -6.56 24.98
C PHE A 23 18.86 -5.77 24.89
N TYR A 24 18.90 -4.44 24.68
CA TYR A 24 17.70 -3.62 24.57
C TYR A 24 17.37 -3.17 23.14
N VAL A 25 18.10 -3.66 22.15
CA VAL A 25 17.60 -3.68 20.79
C VAL A 25 16.82 -4.98 20.63
N CYS A 26 15.68 -5.07 21.28
CA CYS A 26 14.62 -5.92 20.82
C CYS A 26 14.28 -5.40 19.44
N SER A 27 14.77 -6.04 18.40
CA SER A 27 14.24 -5.92 17.06
C SER A 27 12.80 -6.36 17.18
N VAL A 28 11.92 -5.43 17.47
CA VAL A 28 10.51 -5.61 17.18
C VAL A 28 10.49 -5.59 15.67
N ASP A 29 10.71 -6.74 15.06
CA ASP A 29 10.20 -6.99 13.74
C ASP A 29 8.67 -6.80 13.89
N HIS A 30 8.25 -5.55 13.75
CA HIS A 30 6.86 -5.27 13.44
C HIS A 30 6.68 -5.87 12.05
N GLU A 31 6.36 -7.16 12.00
CA GLU A 31 5.57 -7.66 10.89
C GLU A 31 4.36 -6.74 10.85
N VAL A 32 4.41 -5.78 9.93
CA VAL A 32 3.26 -4.91 9.67
C VAL A 32 2.16 -5.86 9.20
N ALA A 33 1.27 -6.21 10.14
CA ALA A 33 0.20 -7.12 9.86
C ALA A 33 -0.77 -6.43 8.89
N GLY A 34 -0.68 -6.81 7.62
CA GLY A 34 -1.61 -6.38 6.59
C GLY A 34 -1.21 -5.12 5.81
N LYS A 35 -1.99 -4.82 4.81
CA LYS A 35 -1.91 -3.66 3.92
C LYS A 35 -3.30 -3.25 3.47
N ASP A 36 -3.46 -1.99 3.07
CA ASP A 36 -4.69 -1.47 2.47
C ASP A 36 -4.50 -1.41 0.96
N VAL A 37 -5.26 -2.22 0.22
CA VAL A 37 -5.11 -2.39 -1.24
C VAL A 37 -6.34 -1.84 -1.95
N VAL A 38 -6.13 -0.89 -2.85
CA VAL A 38 -7.18 -0.30 -3.68
C VAL A 38 -6.96 -0.67 -5.14
N PHE A 39 -7.94 -1.29 -5.77
CA PHE A 39 -7.96 -1.54 -7.22
C PHE A 39 -8.73 -0.41 -7.92
N LEU A 40 -8.07 0.26 -8.86
CA LEU A 40 -8.66 1.31 -9.69
C LEU A 40 -8.77 0.81 -11.13
N LEU A 41 -10.01 0.51 -11.56
CA LEU A 41 -10.32 -0.18 -12.80
C LEU A 41 -10.89 0.77 -13.83
N ASP A 42 -10.26 0.85 -14.99
CA ASP A 42 -10.80 1.54 -16.16
C ASP A 42 -12.08 0.84 -16.63
N GLY A 43 -13.21 1.47 -16.37
CA GLY A 43 -14.52 1.03 -16.81
C GLY A 43 -15.07 1.86 -17.97
N SER A 44 -14.20 2.59 -18.69
CA SER A 44 -14.62 3.37 -19.87
C SER A 44 -15.05 2.48 -21.04
N ASP A 45 -15.68 3.06 -22.03
CA ASP A 45 -16.14 2.32 -23.22
C ASP A 45 -15.02 1.57 -23.94
N ASN A 46 -13.78 2.01 -23.80
CA ASN A 46 -12.61 1.39 -24.41
C ASN A 46 -12.24 0.02 -23.82
N THR A 47 -12.68 -0.25 -22.60
CA THR A 47 -12.32 -1.48 -21.86
C THR A 47 -13.44 -2.50 -21.80
N ARG A 48 -14.56 -2.26 -22.50
CA ARG A 48 -15.75 -3.13 -22.47
C ARG A 48 -15.42 -4.61 -22.70
N ASN A 49 -14.61 -4.91 -23.70
CA ASN A 49 -14.24 -6.29 -24.05
C ASN A 49 -13.23 -6.90 -23.07
N GLY A 50 -12.41 -6.07 -22.41
CA GLY A 50 -11.36 -6.52 -21.46
C GLY A 50 -11.81 -6.50 -19.99
N PHE A 51 -12.99 -5.98 -19.69
CA PHE A 51 -13.41 -5.79 -18.31
C PHE A 51 -13.58 -7.11 -17.54
N ALA A 52 -14.04 -8.17 -18.20
CA ALA A 52 -14.09 -9.50 -17.58
C ALA A 52 -12.70 -9.98 -17.13
N ALA A 53 -11.68 -9.80 -17.96
CA ALA A 53 -10.31 -10.18 -17.62
C ALA A 53 -9.74 -9.33 -16.47
N MET A 54 -10.06 -8.01 -16.41
CA MET A 54 -9.69 -7.15 -15.26
C MET A 54 -10.35 -7.63 -13.98
N ARG A 55 -11.64 -7.97 -14.02
CA ARG A 55 -12.38 -8.53 -12.89
C ARG A 55 -11.77 -9.84 -12.40
N ASP A 56 -11.44 -10.74 -13.32
CA ASP A 56 -10.81 -12.02 -13.00
C ASP A 56 -9.40 -11.84 -12.43
N PHE A 57 -8.66 -10.83 -12.91
CA PHE A 57 -7.38 -10.44 -12.32
C PHE A 57 -7.54 -9.99 -10.87
N VAL A 58 -8.52 -9.11 -10.58
CA VAL A 58 -8.79 -8.67 -9.19
C VAL A 58 -9.14 -9.86 -8.30
N GLN A 59 -9.96 -10.81 -8.77
CA GLN A 59 -10.29 -12.01 -8.00
C GLN A 59 -9.03 -12.78 -7.61
N ARG A 60 -8.18 -13.09 -8.59
CA ARG A 60 -6.94 -13.85 -8.33
C ARG A 60 -6.00 -13.09 -7.40
N MET A 61 -5.89 -11.76 -7.53
CA MET A 61 -5.10 -10.95 -6.62
C MET A 61 -5.65 -11.00 -5.18
N VAL A 62 -6.96 -10.93 -5.01
CA VAL A 62 -7.63 -11.03 -3.70
C VAL A 62 -7.46 -12.44 -3.09
N GLU A 63 -7.44 -13.49 -3.89
CA GLU A 63 -7.18 -14.86 -3.43
C GLU A 63 -5.80 -14.99 -2.76
N GLU A 64 -4.79 -14.26 -3.27
CA GLU A 64 -3.43 -14.24 -2.72
C GLU A 64 -3.28 -13.36 -1.47
N LEU A 65 -4.21 -12.42 -1.22
CA LEU A 65 -4.17 -11.55 -0.05
C LEU A 65 -4.63 -12.27 1.22
N ASN A 66 -4.07 -11.88 2.37
CA ASN A 66 -4.52 -12.36 3.67
C ASN A 66 -5.60 -11.42 4.24
N VAL A 67 -6.80 -11.49 3.66
CA VAL A 67 -7.91 -10.60 4.04
C VAL A 67 -8.39 -10.87 5.46
N GLY A 68 -8.58 -9.80 6.24
CA GLY A 68 -9.09 -9.88 7.61
C GLY A 68 -9.16 -8.51 8.28
N GLU A 69 -9.83 -8.41 9.40
CA GLU A 69 -10.05 -7.15 10.12
C GLU A 69 -8.72 -6.44 10.46
N ASN A 70 -7.73 -7.21 10.92
CA ASN A 70 -6.39 -6.71 11.27
C ASN A 70 -5.33 -7.00 10.20
N ASN A 71 -5.71 -7.63 9.10
CA ASN A 71 -4.84 -8.04 8.01
C ASN A 71 -5.04 -7.14 6.77
N ASP A 72 -5.06 -7.73 5.56
CA ASP A 72 -5.26 -6.98 4.34
C ASP A 72 -6.70 -6.48 4.22
N ARG A 73 -6.87 -5.20 3.86
CA ARG A 73 -8.16 -4.60 3.48
C ARG A 73 -8.17 -4.28 2.00
N VAL A 74 -9.32 -4.44 1.38
CA VAL A 74 -9.47 -4.27 -0.06
C VAL A 74 -10.58 -3.27 -0.37
N SER A 75 -10.36 -2.45 -1.38
CA SER A 75 -11.36 -1.58 -2.00
C SER A 75 -11.28 -1.69 -3.51
N VAL A 76 -12.42 -1.57 -4.20
CA VAL A 76 -12.49 -1.53 -5.66
C VAL A 76 -13.22 -0.29 -6.11
N VAL A 77 -12.56 0.46 -6.97
CA VAL A 77 -13.07 1.67 -7.63
C VAL A 77 -13.09 1.44 -9.12
N GLN A 78 -14.18 1.78 -9.76
CA GLN A 78 -14.30 1.79 -11.22
C GLN A 78 -14.40 3.23 -11.70
N TYR A 79 -13.76 3.57 -12.81
CA TYR A 79 -13.77 4.91 -13.35
C TYR A 79 -13.92 4.95 -14.87
N GLY A 80 -14.40 6.07 -15.36
CA GLY A 80 -14.48 6.47 -16.74
C GLY A 80 -14.55 7.99 -16.78
N ARG A 81 -15.74 8.57 -17.02
CA ARG A 81 -15.96 10.01 -16.83
C ARG A 81 -15.81 10.38 -15.35
N ASP A 82 -16.44 9.62 -14.49
CA ASP A 82 -16.45 9.78 -13.04
C ASP A 82 -15.96 8.49 -12.39
N ALA A 83 -15.39 8.60 -11.18
CA ALA A 83 -14.97 7.47 -10.37
C ALA A 83 -16.03 7.15 -9.32
N GLU A 84 -16.21 5.86 -9.04
CA GLU A 84 -17.12 5.37 -8.01
C GLU A 84 -16.54 4.13 -7.33
N ALA A 85 -16.57 4.13 -6.00
CA ALA A 85 -16.21 2.96 -5.21
C ALA A 85 -17.37 1.97 -5.18
N HIS A 86 -17.10 0.72 -5.56
CA HIS A 86 -18.04 -0.38 -5.36
C HIS A 86 -18.12 -0.77 -3.89
N PHE A 87 -16.99 -0.70 -3.19
CA PHE A 87 -16.87 -0.86 -1.74
C PHE A 87 -15.56 -0.24 -1.24
N TYR A 88 -15.55 0.17 0.01
CA TYR A 88 -14.42 0.80 0.68
C TYR A 88 -13.61 -0.21 1.49
N LEU A 89 -12.47 0.21 2.04
CA LEU A 89 -11.55 -0.62 2.81
C LEU A 89 -12.16 -1.22 4.08
N ASN A 90 -13.19 -0.59 4.64
CA ASN A 90 -13.92 -1.06 5.83
C ASN A 90 -15.28 -1.69 5.52
N THR A 91 -15.61 -1.93 4.26
CA THR A 91 -16.93 -2.49 3.89
C THR A 91 -17.00 -3.99 4.18
N TYR A 92 -15.94 -4.72 3.88
CA TYR A 92 -15.89 -6.18 4.04
C TYR A 92 -14.67 -6.58 4.86
N THR A 93 -14.85 -7.58 5.73
CA THR A 93 -13.79 -8.15 6.57
C THR A 93 -13.45 -9.58 6.20
N THR A 94 -14.21 -10.20 5.28
CA THR A 94 -13.96 -11.56 4.81
C THR A 94 -13.58 -11.59 3.33
N LYS A 95 -12.71 -12.53 2.98
CA LYS A 95 -12.29 -12.74 1.58
C LYS A 95 -13.47 -13.14 0.70
N ASP A 96 -14.37 -13.97 1.20
CA ASP A 96 -15.52 -14.48 0.43
C ASP A 96 -16.50 -13.37 0.04
N ASP A 97 -16.77 -12.41 0.94
CA ASP A 97 -17.64 -11.27 0.64
C ASP A 97 -17.03 -10.39 -0.46
N ILE A 98 -15.72 -10.14 -0.39
CA ILE A 98 -14.99 -9.40 -1.42
C ILE A 98 -15.07 -10.13 -2.75
N LEU A 99 -14.74 -11.43 -2.80
CA LEU A 99 -14.76 -12.24 -4.02
C LEU A 99 -16.17 -12.31 -4.63
N ASN A 100 -17.20 -12.47 -3.81
CA ASN A 100 -18.57 -12.48 -4.27
C ASN A 100 -18.97 -11.14 -4.90
N THR A 101 -18.58 -10.03 -4.27
CA THR A 101 -18.84 -8.69 -4.81
C THR A 101 -18.06 -8.45 -6.11
N VAL A 102 -16.79 -8.84 -6.17
CA VAL A 102 -15.93 -8.68 -7.36
C VAL A 102 -16.50 -9.49 -8.54
N ARG A 103 -16.97 -10.71 -8.32
CA ARG A 103 -17.64 -11.53 -9.37
C ARG A 103 -18.87 -10.84 -9.95
N GLY A 104 -19.57 -10.07 -9.13
CA GLY A 104 -20.78 -9.33 -9.53
C GLY A 104 -20.51 -7.99 -10.22
N LEU A 105 -19.24 -7.53 -10.31
CA LEU A 105 -18.91 -6.24 -10.93
C LEU A 105 -19.35 -6.21 -12.41
N ARG A 106 -20.01 -5.12 -12.77
CA ARG A 106 -20.45 -4.85 -14.14
C ARG A 106 -19.69 -3.66 -14.71
N HIS A 107 -19.38 -3.74 -16.00
CA HIS A 107 -18.76 -2.64 -16.73
C HIS A 107 -19.73 -1.46 -16.80
N ARG A 108 -19.28 -0.26 -16.40
CA ARG A 108 -20.11 0.95 -16.33
C ARG A 108 -20.20 1.68 -17.67
N GLY A 109 -19.10 1.69 -18.41
CA GLY A 109 -18.97 2.50 -19.62
C GLY A 109 -18.68 3.97 -19.29
N GLY A 110 -18.75 4.80 -20.31
CA GLY A 110 -18.65 6.25 -20.21
C GLY A 110 -17.40 6.86 -20.83
N ARG A 111 -17.57 8.12 -21.25
CA ARG A 111 -16.52 8.98 -21.83
C ARG A 111 -16.68 10.41 -21.31
N PRO A 112 -15.60 11.23 -21.26
CA PRO A 112 -14.20 10.86 -21.54
C PRO A 112 -13.60 9.97 -20.45
N LEU A 113 -12.40 9.40 -20.69
CA LEU A 113 -11.63 8.71 -19.68
C LEU A 113 -10.85 9.76 -18.86
N ASN A 114 -11.12 9.87 -17.55
CA ASN A 114 -10.55 10.86 -16.65
C ASN A 114 -9.78 10.17 -15.52
N THR A 115 -8.59 9.65 -15.84
CA THR A 115 -7.74 8.93 -14.88
C THR A 115 -7.23 9.86 -13.77
N GLY A 116 -6.92 11.12 -14.10
CA GLY A 116 -6.47 12.09 -13.10
C GLY A 116 -7.55 12.40 -12.05
N SER A 117 -8.79 12.59 -12.49
CA SER A 117 -9.94 12.77 -11.59
C SER A 117 -10.20 11.52 -10.75
N ALA A 118 -9.98 10.33 -11.30
CA ALA A 118 -10.10 9.06 -10.57
C ALA A 118 -9.01 8.90 -9.49
N LEU A 119 -7.77 9.27 -9.79
CA LEU A 119 -6.68 9.29 -8.81
C LEU A 119 -6.98 10.28 -7.67
N LYS A 120 -7.51 11.47 -7.99
CA LYS A 120 -7.96 12.43 -7.00
C LYS A 120 -9.10 11.86 -6.14
N TYR A 121 -10.09 11.22 -6.77
CA TYR A 121 -11.19 10.57 -6.05
C TYR A 121 -10.69 9.53 -5.04
N VAL A 122 -9.77 8.66 -5.45
CA VAL A 122 -9.18 7.62 -4.57
C VAL A 122 -8.46 8.27 -3.38
N ARG A 123 -7.68 9.32 -3.61
CA ARG A 123 -7.00 10.07 -2.55
C ARG A 123 -7.99 10.65 -1.55
N ASP A 124 -9.05 11.30 -2.03
CA ASP A 124 -9.94 12.15 -1.23
C ASP A 124 -11.09 11.35 -0.57
N ASN A 125 -11.44 10.16 -1.12
CA ASN A 125 -12.60 9.40 -0.67
C ASN A 125 -12.29 7.97 -0.22
N VAL A 126 -11.18 7.36 -0.69
CA VAL A 126 -10.89 5.95 -0.39
C VAL A 126 -9.75 5.82 0.61
N PHE A 127 -8.63 6.53 0.41
CA PHE A 127 -7.53 6.55 1.36
C PHE A 127 -7.77 7.52 2.53
N THR A 128 -8.96 7.45 3.12
CA THR A 128 -9.37 8.24 4.28
C THR A 128 -9.69 7.33 5.47
N ALA A 129 -9.54 7.84 6.69
CA ALA A 129 -9.88 7.08 7.90
C ALA A 129 -11.37 6.66 7.91
N ALA A 130 -12.27 7.54 7.41
CA ALA A 130 -13.69 7.25 7.29
C ALA A 130 -13.99 6.05 6.38
N SER A 131 -13.18 5.83 5.35
CA SER A 131 -13.29 4.71 4.41
C SER A 131 -12.45 3.50 4.82
N GLY A 132 -11.86 3.50 6.02
CA GLY A 132 -11.14 2.38 6.60
C GLY A 132 -9.64 2.35 6.31
N SER A 133 -9.05 3.43 5.74
CA SER A 133 -7.60 3.51 5.56
C SER A 133 -6.89 3.60 6.90
N ARG A 134 -5.89 2.74 7.10
CA ARG A 134 -5.07 2.64 8.32
C ARG A 134 -3.70 3.31 8.16
N ARG A 135 -3.61 4.28 7.24
CA ARG A 135 -2.36 5.02 7.00
C ARG A 135 -1.78 5.63 8.29
N GLN A 136 -2.64 6.17 9.16
CA GLN A 136 -2.21 6.79 10.42
C GLN A 136 -1.65 5.77 11.43
N GLU A 137 -1.97 4.51 11.24
CA GLU A 137 -1.45 3.37 12.01
C GLU A 137 -0.14 2.84 11.43
N GLY A 138 0.37 3.44 10.35
CA GLY A 138 1.57 3.01 9.66
C GLY A 138 1.38 1.82 8.71
N ILE A 139 0.13 1.42 8.45
CA ILE A 139 -0.18 0.33 7.51
C ILE A 139 0.10 0.78 6.07
N PRO A 140 0.82 -0.02 5.26
CA PRO A 140 1.10 0.28 3.86
C PRO A 140 -0.17 0.50 3.04
N GLN A 141 -0.16 1.54 2.21
CA GLN A 141 -1.26 1.92 1.33
C GLN A 141 -0.86 1.63 -0.13
N LEU A 142 -1.59 0.76 -0.81
CA LEU A 142 -1.28 0.32 -2.17
C LEU A 142 -2.43 0.68 -3.11
N LEU A 143 -2.09 1.25 -4.26
CA LEU A 143 -3.01 1.52 -5.35
C LEU A 143 -2.59 0.71 -6.58
N ILE A 144 -3.47 -0.13 -7.10
CA ILE A 144 -3.28 -0.91 -8.32
C ILE A 144 -4.16 -0.32 -9.42
N VAL A 145 -3.54 0.28 -10.42
CA VAL A 145 -4.24 0.94 -11.54
C VAL A 145 -4.25 0.04 -12.76
N LEU A 146 -5.44 -0.24 -13.30
CA LEU A 146 -5.62 -0.89 -14.59
C LEU A 146 -6.23 0.12 -15.58
N SER A 147 -5.49 0.49 -16.61
CA SER A 147 -5.90 1.49 -17.60
C SER A 147 -5.81 0.97 -19.03
N GLY A 148 -6.89 1.08 -19.79
CA GLY A 148 -6.99 0.64 -21.19
C GLY A 148 -6.83 1.76 -22.21
N GLY A 149 -6.71 3.03 -21.76
CA GLY A 149 -6.66 4.18 -22.65
C GLY A 149 -5.88 5.36 -22.08
N ARG A 150 -5.61 6.32 -22.94
CA ARG A 150 -5.02 7.59 -22.53
C ARG A 150 -6.06 8.46 -21.83
N SER A 151 -5.67 9.07 -20.72
CA SER A 151 -6.52 10.01 -19.98
C SER A 151 -6.77 11.30 -20.77
N SER A 152 -7.95 11.86 -20.59
CA SER A 152 -8.33 13.17 -21.11
C SER A 152 -7.90 14.31 -20.18
N ASP A 153 -7.61 14.01 -18.91
CA ASP A 153 -7.17 14.98 -17.91
C ASP A 153 -5.71 14.73 -17.46
N ASN A 154 -5.20 15.63 -16.63
CA ASN A 154 -3.83 15.54 -16.11
C ASN A 154 -3.73 14.46 -15.03
N VAL A 155 -2.81 13.51 -15.21
CA VAL A 155 -2.57 12.41 -14.27
C VAL A 155 -1.39 12.67 -13.33
N ASP A 156 -0.45 13.53 -13.71
CA ASP A 156 0.83 13.70 -13.00
C ASP A 156 0.64 14.34 -11.62
N ILE A 157 -0.16 15.41 -11.55
CA ILE A 157 -0.42 16.12 -10.30
C ILE A 157 -1.11 15.22 -9.26
N PRO A 158 -2.23 14.54 -9.58
CA PRO A 158 -2.88 13.66 -8.60
C PRO A 158 -2.06 12.41 -8.27
N ALA A 159 -1.28 11.87 -9.21
CA ALA A 159 -0.37 10.76 -8.92
C ALA A 159 0.75 11.17 -7.95
N SER A 160 1.38 12.35 -8.17
CA SER A 160 2.37 12.89 -7.23
C SER A 160 1.77 13.09 -5.84
N ALA A 161 0.57 13.67 -5.75
CA ALA A 161 -0.10 13.87 -4.46
C ALA A 161 -0.39 12.56 -3.71
N LEU A 162 -0.71 11.47 -4.40
CA LEU A 162 -0.85 10.13 -3.79
C LEU A 162 0.49 9.61 -3.29
N LYS A 163 1.56 9.71 -4.09
CA LYS A 163 2.93 9.30 -3.73
C LYS A 163 3.45 10.09 -2.52
N ASP A 164 3.25 11.40 -2.49
CA ASP A 164 3.61 12.27 -1.36
C ASP A 164 2.84 11.90 -0.09
N ASN A 165 1.64 11.36 -0.25
CA ASN A 165 0.84 10.79 0.83
C ASN A 165 1.29 9.38 1.24
N GLY A 166 2.37 8.85 0.70
CA GLY A 166 2.91 7.53 1.04
C GLY A 166 2.12 6.37 0.42
N VAL A 167 1.29 6.62 -0.59
CA VAL A 167 0.62 5.57 -1.35
C VAL A 167 1.59 5.02 -2.40
N LEU A 168 1.79 3.70 -2.37
CA LEU A 168 2.53 3.01 -3.40
C LEU A 168 1.61 2.70 -4.56
N ILE A 169 1.99 3.15 -5.76
CA ILE A 169 1.20 2.96 -6.98
C ILE A 169 1.88 1.96 -7.90
N LEU A 170 1.17 0.90 -8.21
CA LEU A 170 1.51 -0.07 -9.25
C LEU A 170 0.51 0.07 -10.39
N GLY A 171 0.89 -0.27 -11.60
CA GLY A 171 -0.01 -0.11 -12.73
C GLY A 171 0.15 -1.15 -13.82
N ILE A 172 -0.96 -1.45 -14.49
CA ILE A 172 -0.99 -2.26 -15.70
C ILE A 172 -1.71 -1.45 -16.78
N GLY A 173 -1.01 -1.18 -17.87
CA GLY A 173 -1.54 -0.43 -19.00
C GLY A 173 -1.55 -1.24 -20.27
N THR A 174 -2.55 -1.04 -21.11
CA THR A 174 -2.49 -1.51 -22.50
C THR A 174 -1.52 -0.64 -23.31
N ARG A 175 -1.21 -1.00 -24.55
CA ARG A 175 -0.33 -0.22 -25.43
C ARG A 175 -0.67 1.27 -25.47
N ASN A 176 -1.94 1.61 -25.40
CA ASN A 176 -2.43 3.00 -25.49
C ASN A 176 -2.24 3.81 -24.20
N SER A 177 -2.06 3.15 -23.07
CA SER A 177 -1.93 3.75 -21.74
C SER A 177 -0.59 3.49 -21.06
N SER A 178 0.26 2.63 -21.62
CA SER A 178 1.49 2.15 -20.95
C SER A 178 2.43 3.28 -20.51
N THR A 179 2.69 4.27 -21.36
CA THR A 179 3.54 5.43 -21.01
C THR A 179 2.93 6.27 -19.91
N GLU A 180 1.61 6.41 -19.88
CA GLU A 180 0.89 7.17 -18.86
C GLU A 180 0.93 6.42 -17.53
N VAL A 181 0.70 5.11 -17.55
CA VAL A 181 0.76 4.25 -16.36
C VAL A 181 2.17 4.23 -15.75
N GLN A 182 3.24 4.28 -16.57
CA GLN A 182 4.62 4.43 -16.08
C GLN A 182 4.83 5.74 -15.30
N ARG A 183 4.22 6.84 -15.73
CA ARG A 183 4.28 8.14 -15.01
C ARG A 183 3.46 8.12 -13.72
N ILE A 184 2.31 7.43 -13.73
CA ILE A 184 1.44 7.27 -12.57
C ILE A 184 2.11 6.40 -11.52
N ALA A 185 2.76 5.30 -11.89
CA ALA A 185 3.40 4.36 -10.96
C ALA A 185 4.45 5.05 -10.07
N SER A 186 4.65 4.51 -8.88
CA SER A 186 5.64 5.04 -7.92
C SER A 186 7.07 4.90 -8.42
N ASP A 187 7.33 3.85 -9.19
CA ASP A 187 8.55 3.64 -9.96
C ASP A 187 8.17 3.08 -11.34
N PRO A 188 8.86 3.43 -12.43
CA PRO A 188 8.58 2.86 -13.75
C PRO A 188 8.63 1.34 -13.81
N SER A 189 9.41 0.68 -12.95
CA SER A 189 9.48 -0.78 -12.85
C SER A 189 8.21 -1.41 -12.27
N TYR A 190 7.37 -0.63 -11.59
CA TYR A 190 6.06 -1.05 -11.07
C TYR A 190 4.93 -0.91 -12.10
N ALA A 191 5.26 -0.48 -13.31
CA ALA A 191 4.32 -0.41 -14.43
C ALA A 191 4.55 -1.57 -15.39
N GLN A 192 3.50 -2.36 -15.62
CA GLN A 192 3.51 -3.43 -16.62
C GLN A 192 2.71 -3.01 -17.85
N SER A 193 3.15 -3.46 -19.02
CA SER A 193 2.44 -3.24 -20.28
C SER A 193 1.94 -4.55 -20.83
N VAL A 194 0.67 -4.57 -21.22
CA VAL A 194 0.03 -5.70 -21.89
C VAL A 194 -0.44 -5.29 -23.29
N SER A 195 -0.60 -6.25 -24.19
CA SER A 195 -1.18 -5.95 -25.51
C SER A 195 -2.66 -5.56 -25.38
N ASP A 196 -3.38 -6.35 -24.62
CA ASP A 196 -4.74 -6.09 -24.14
C ASP A 196 -4.96 -6.81 -22.79
N PHE A 197 -6.13 -6.65 -22.18
CA PHE A 197 -6.39 -7.24 -20.87
C PHE A 197 -6.57 -8.76 -20.86
N SER A 198 -6.66 -9.42 -21.99
CA SER A 198 -6.61 -10.89 -22.07
C SER A 198 -5.26 -11.45 -21.67
N ASP A 199 -4.20 -10.63 -21.77
CA ASP A 199 -2.82 -10.98 -21.38
C ASP A 199 -2.55 -10.85 -19.86
N LEU A 200 -3.51 -10.36 -19.06
CA LEU A 200 -3.34 -10.20 -17.60
C LEU A 200 -2.85 -11.46 -16.87
N PRO A 201 -3.27 -12.69 -17.23
CA PRO A 201 -2.72 -13.89 -16.60
C PRO A 201 -1.21 -14.02 -16.71
N ASN A 202 -0.60 -13.51 -17.79
CA ASN A 202 0.84 -13.61 -18.05
C ASN A 202 1.67 -12.66 -17.16
N VAL A 203 1.08 -11.56 -16.72
CA VAL A 203 1.75 -10.54 -15.86
C VAL A 203 1.37 -10.64 -14.39
N GLN A 204 0.40 -11.48 -14.05
CA GLN A 204 -0.11 -11.62 -12.67
C GLN A 204 0.97 -12.06 -11.69
N HIS A 205 1.69 -13.14 -11.99
CA HIS A 205 2.68 -13.71 -11.07
C HIS A 205 3.84 -12.77 -10.78
N PRO A 206 4.52 -12.15 -11.77
CA PRO A 206 5.55 -11.15 -11.49
C PRO A 206 4.98 -9.92 -10.76
N PHE A 207 3.71 -9.56 -11.01
CA PHE A 207 3.06 -8.44 -10.34
C PHE A 207 2.80 -8.73 -8.86
N ALA A 208 2.26 -9.91 -8.53
CA ALA A 208 2.05 -10.35 -7.15
C ALA A 208 3.37 -10.46 -6.36
N SER A 209 4.43 -10.95 -7.00
CA SER A 209 5.77 -10.98 -6.40
C SER A 209 6.28 -9.57 -6.07
N SER A 210 6.03 -8.58 -6.93
CA SER A 210 6.38 -7.19 -6.65
C SER A 210 5.64 -6.65 -5.43
N LEU A 211 4.38 -7.03 -5.23
CA LEU A 211 3.59 -6.63 -4.06
C LEU A 211 4.17 -7.15 -2.74
N SER A 212 4.69 -8.37 -2.72
CA SER A 212 5.27 -8.96 -1.50
C SER A 212 6.62 -8.33 -1.13
N HIS A 213 7.42 -7.93 -2.11
CA HIS A 213 8.73 -7.29 -1.87
C HIS A 213 8.63 -5.82 -1.46
N VAL A 214 7.60 -5.13 -1.87
CA VAL A 214 7.42 -3.68 -1.67
C VAL A 214 7.04 -3.32 -0.24
N VAL A 215 6.38 -4.19 0.49
CA VAL A 215 5.91 -3.95 1.87
C VAL A 215 7.06 -3.74 2.87
N VAL A 216 8.26 -4.21 2.56
CA VAL A 216 9.44 -4.13 3.46
C VAL A 216 10.09 -2.73 3.51
N GLY A 217 9.76 -1.83 2.59
CA GLY A 217 10.46 -0.54 2.40
C GLY A 217 9.73 0.72 2.86
N VAL A 218 8.55 0.65 3.47
CA VAL A 218 7.81 1.85 3.91
C VAL A 218 8.50 2.49 5.11
N LYS A 219 9.16 3.63 4.85
CA LYS A 219 9.77 4.46 5.88
C LYS A 219 8.69 4.93 6.87
N PRO A 220 8.81 4.63 8.19
CA PRO A 220 7.82 5.09 9.16
C PRO A 220 7.71 6.61 9.10
N MET A 221 6.49 7.12 8.99
CA MET A 221 6.24 8.55 9.18
C MET A 221 6.54 8.88 10.64
N THR A 222 7.55 9.70 10.87
CA THR A 222 7.80 10.27 12.21
C THR A 222 6.57 11.11 12.60
N PRO A 223 5.96 10.86 13.76
CA PRO A 223 4.84 11.67 14.22
C PRO A 223 5.32 13.11 14.43
N THR A 224 4.78 14.05 13.65
CA THR A 224 5.04 15.48 13.86
C THR A 224 4.27 15.91 15.12
N VAL A 225 4.91 15.83 16.26
CA VAL A 225 4.38 16.46 17.48
C VAL A 225 4.54 17.97 17.30
N ARG A 226 3.42 18.65 17.16
CA ARG A 226 3.34 20.11 17.07
C ARG A 226 4.01 20.72 18.32
N GLY A 227 5.22 21.28 18.16
CA GLY A 227 5.76 22.21 19.14
C GLY A 227 6.93 21.78 20.02
N LYS A 228 7.63 20.67 19.77
CA LYS A 228 8.98 20.44 20.35
C LYS A 228 9.83 19.65 19.38
N THR A 229 10.82 20.30 18.82
CA THR A 229 11.94 19.67 18.11
C THR A 229 12.72 18.82 19.10
N LEU A 230 12.49 17.50 19.13
CA LEU A 230 13.41 16.57 19.77
C LEU A 230 14.59 16.42 18.81
N LEU A 231 15.64 17.16 19.05
CA LEU A 231 16.94 16.90 18.45
C LEU A 231 17.34 15.48 18.86
N LEU A 232 17.35 14.56 17.90
CA LEU A 232 18.09 13.31 18.03
C LEU A 232 19.57 13.67 18.11
N ILE A 233 20.04 13.88 19.32
CA ILE A 233 21.46 13.98 19.61
C ILE A 233 22.02 12.59 19.32
N SER A 234 22.88 12.53 18.30
CA SER A 234 23.71 11.39 17.95
C SER A 234 24.25 10.73 19.20
N THR A 235 24.17 9.42 19.28
CA THR A 235 24.59 8.54 20.38
C THR A 235 26.07 8.70 20.83
N GLN A 236 26.81 9.60 20.25
CA GLN A 236 28.22 9.87 20.61
C GLN A 236 28.43 10.89 21.75
N ILE A 237 27.39 11.64 22.18
CA ILE A 237 27.57 12.69 23.22
C ILE A 237 27.11 12.23 24.62
N MET A 238 26.42 11.12 24.74
CA MET A 238 25.94 10.61 26.04
C MET A 238 27.01 9.86 26.87
N LEU A 239 28.22 9.65 26.34
CA LEU A 239 29.28 8.90 27.05
C LEU A 239 30.14 9.74 27.99
N TYR A 240 29.91 11.06 28.10
CA TYR A 240 30.75 11.96 28.90
C TYR A 240 30.08 12.48 30.18
N LEU A 241 28.85 12.13 30.50
CA LEU A 241 28.15 12.72 31.65
C LEU A 241 27.81 11.76 32.81
N LEU A 242 28.32 10.54 32.81
CA LEU A 242 28.11 9.59 33.91
C LEU A 242 29.45 9.00 34.43
N VAL A 243 30.40 9.83 34.75
CA VAL A 243 31.52 9.43 35.64
C VAL A 243 31.23 10.03 37.02
N PRO A 244 30.80 9.25 38.04
CA PRO A 244 30.83 9.74 39.40
C PRO A 244 32.29 9.79 39.84
N SER A 245 32.76 10.98 40.23
CA SER A 245 34.00 11.14 40.96
C SER A 245 33.91 10.40 42.30
N CYS A 246 34.64 9.30 42.44
CA CYS A 246 34.96 8.73 43.75
C CYS A 246 36.11 9.54 44.36
N THR A 247 35.84 10.22 45.44
CA THR A 247 36.80 10.56 46.50
C THR A 247 36.66 9.58 47.65
#